data_5af8128edfdcbc275caec3471c165bb2
#
_entry.id   5af8128edfdcbc275caec3471c165bb2
#
_cell.length_a   1.000
_cell.length_b   1.000
_cell.length_c   1.000
_cell.angle_alpha   90.00
_cell.angle_beta   90.00
_cell.angle_gamma   90.00
#
_symmetry.space_group_name_H-M   'P 1'
#
loop_
_entity.id
_entity.type
_entity.pdbx_description
1 polymer ?
#
loop_
_entity_poly.entity_id
_entity_poly.type
_entity_poly.pdbx_seq_one_letter_code
_entity_poly.pdbx_strand_id
1 'polypeptide(L)'
;MANGAQNASGTPAPAASRSGGHVVSARATTIGLMAILLWSFMAGTVRIVSENFGATLGSALIYTVGGILLLMFRRPAPIREFPKKYLIIGGLLFVFYESSISLSLGLASTDASSVEVSLVNYLWPTMMVLLSAGVSHRKHAVVKVLPGAIVATAGVVLTVGGNSGLDWHAAVQHIAANPLPYALAFAGALAWSVYAVFTPAMSHGVDGTSLFFPCVAVALWIIHFASGQGWPAEPPSLVAWLFVLIAAAAIGGGYACWGYGILHGSMERLAIASYATPVLSTGASAVLLGLALSLPFWCGALLVAVGSVLNYLVSARK
;
A
#
# COMPACT_ATOMS: atom_id res chain seq x y z
N MET A 1 51.32 34.04 -56.86
CA MET A 1 50.36 34.61 -55.89
C MET A 1 49.69 33.50 -55.17
N ALA A 2 50.02 33.36 -53.92
CA ALA A 2 49.58 32.27 -53.06
C ALA A 2 48.23 32.53 -52.42
N ASN A 3 47.43 31.55 -52.25
CA ASN A 3 46.37 31.56 -51.23
C ASN A 3 46.25 30.20 -50.58
N GLY A 4 46.67 30.15 -49.31
CA GLY A 4 46.57 29.00 -48.44
C GLY A 4 45.16 28.85 -47.92
N ALA A 5 44.66 27.63 -47.96
CA ALA A 5 43.46 27.21 -47.26
C ALA A 5 43.85 26.50 -45.97
N GLN A 6 43.52 27.10 -44.86
CA GLN A 6 43.64 26.49 -43.52
C GLN A 6 42.53 25.47 -43.29
N ASN A 7 42.88 24.22 -43.12
CA ASN A 7 42.04 23.17 -42.61
C ASN A 7 41.81 23.38 -41.10
N ALA A 8 40.58 23.72 -40.72
CA ALA A 8 40.15 23.66 -39.33
C ALA A 8 39.56 22.26 -39.02
N SER A 9 40.37 21.41 -38.42
CA SER A 9 39.93 20.14 -37.83
C SER A 9 39.17 20.41 -36.55
N GLY A 10 37.83 20.50 -36.68
CA GLY A 10 36.95 20.51 -35.50
C GLY A 10 36.81 19.12 -34.91
N THR A 11 37.45 18.90 -33.78
CA THR A 11 37.25 17.73 -32.93
C THR A 11 35.84 17.78 -32.40
N PRO A 12 34.96 16.75 -32.55
CA PRO A 12 33.67 16.75 -31.92
C PRO A 12 33.85 16.62 -30.42
N ALA A 13 33.25 17.51 -29.65
CA ALA A 13 33.17 17.46 -28.19
C ALA A 13 32.54 16.14 -27.76
N PRO A 14 33.05 15.48 -26.68
CA PRO A 14 32.50 14.25 -26.20
C PRO A 14 31.04 14.49 -25.76
N ALA A 15 30.13 13.69 -26.32
CA ALA A 15 28.73 13.66 -25.93
C ALA A 15 28.66 13.38 -24.42
N ALA A 16 28.23 14.36 -23.64
CA ALA A 16 27.94 14.21 -22.23
C ALA A 16 26.95 13.07 -22.07
N SER A 17 27.38 11.97 -21.46
CA SER A 17 26.51 10.89 -21.04
C SER A 17 25.51 11.46 -20.05
N ARG A 18 24.29 11.72 -20.52
CA ARG A 18 23.16 12.01 -19.66
C ARG A 18 22.89 10.71 -18.88
N SER A 19 23.49 10.58 -17.70
CA SER A 19 22.99 9.69 -16.67
C SER A 19 21.56 10.18 -16.37
N GLY A 20 20.57 9.42 -16.82
CA GLY A 20 19.16 9.71 -16.59
C GLY A 20 18.82 9.57 -15.10
N GLY A 21 19.17 10.57 -14.31
CA GLY A 21 18.64 10.76 -12.97
C GLY A 21 17.13 10.96 -13.11
N HIS A 22 16.32 10.06 -12.59
CA HIS A 22 14.88 10.25 -12.50
C HIS A 22 14.60 11.58 -11.80
N VAL A 23 14.10 12.57 -12.52
CA VAL A 23 13.68 13.85 -11.93
C VAL A 23 12.43 13.56 -11.10
N VAL A 24 12.60 13.55 -9.75
CA VAL A 24 11.52 13.34 -8.81
C VAL A 24 10.51 14.47 -8.91
N SER A 25 9.31 14.17 -9.38
CA SER A 25 8.23 15.15 -9.54
C SER A 25 7.49 15.38 -8.21
N ALA A 26 7.46 16.65 -7.74
CA ALA A 26 6.65 17.02 -6.57
C ALA A 26 5.17 16.74 -6.82
N ARG A 27 4.65 17.02 -8.03
CA ARG A 27 3.27 16.73 -8.43
C ARG A 27 2.96 15.23 -8.32
N ALA A 28 3.86 14.38 -8.80
CA ALA A 28 3.66 12.94 -8.71
C ALA A 28 3.67 12.44 -7.25
N THR A 29 4.53 13.01 -6.41
CA THR A 29 4.52 12.73 -4.97
C THR A 29 3.19 13.13 -4.34
N THR A 30 2.66 14.31 -4.65
CA THR A 30 1.35 14.77 -4.15
C THR A 30 0.22 13.86 -4.60
N ILE A 31 0.21 13.42 -5.87
CA ILE A 31 -0.77 12.45 -6.37
C ILE A 31 -0.64 11.14 -5.60
N GLY A 32 0.59 10.65 -5.37
CA GLY A 32 0.81 9.45 -4.54
C GLY A 32 0.29 9.57 -3.10
N LEU A 33 0.40 10.76 -2.50
CA LEU A 33 -0.15 11.03 -1.16
C LEU A 33 -1.68 10.97 -1.12
N MET A 34 -2.38 11.26 -2.23
CA MET A 34 -3.84 11.11 -2.31
C MET A 34 -4.27 9.65 -2.10
N ALA A 35 -3.43 8.67 -2.42
CA ALA A 35 -3.70 7.26 -2.13
C ALA A 35 -3.96 7.02 -0.65
N ILE A 36 -3.17 7.67 0.23
CA ILE A 36 -3.30 7.54 1.69
C ILE A 36 -4.69 8.02 2.15
N LEU A 37 -5.18 9.12 1.59
CA LEU A 37 -6.52 9.63 1.88
C LEU A 37 -7.60 8.67 1.37
N LEU A 38 -7.48 8.18 0.14
CA LEU A 38 -8.44 7.24 -0.44
C LEU A 38 -8.49 5.94 0.37
N TRP A 39 -7.34 5.37 0.71
CA TRP A 39 -7.27 4.16 1.52
C TRP A 39 -7.74 4.34 2.96
N SER A 40 -7.77 5.58 3.47
CA SER A 40 -8.30 5.85 4.81
C SER A 40 -9.78 5.50 4.95
N PHE A 41 -10.56 5.57 3.86
CA PHE A 41 -11.96 5.16 3.85
C PHE A 41 -12.16 3.66 3.62
N MET A 42 -11.10 2.93 3.27
CA MET A 42 -11.18 1.52 2.89
C MET A 42 -11.69 0.64 4.03
N ALA A 43 -11.15 0.77 5.23
CA ALA A 43 -11.47 -0.14 6.34
C ALA A 43 -12.98 -0.12 6.69
N GLY A 44 -13.56 1.07 6.83
CA GLY A 44 -14.99 1.21 7.13
C GLY A 44 -15.90 0.72 6.00
N THR A 45 -15.56 1.05 4.74
CA THR A 45 -16.38 0.65 3.58
C THR A 45 -16.29 -0.86 3.31
N VAL A 46 -15.08 -1.45 3.40
CA VAL A 46 -14.89 -2.91 3.26
C VAL A 46 -15.61 -3.67 4.34
N ARG A 47 -15.64 -3.16 5.60
CA ARG A 47 -16.40 -3.79 6.68
C ARG A 47 -17.89 -3.85 6.34
N ILE A 48 -18.49 -2.73 5.93
CA ILE A 48 -19.92 -2.69 5.54
C ILE A 48 -20.20 -3.68 4.39
N VAL A 49 -19.30 -3.76 3.39
CA VAL A 49 -19.44 -4.73 2.30
C VAL A 49 -19.33 -6.17 2.83
N SER A 50 -18.38 -6.45 3.71
CA SER A 50 -18.19 -7.80 4.26
C SER A 50 -19.36 -8.27 5.13
N GLU A 51 -20.00 -7.36 5.86
CA GLU A 51 -21.20 -7.66 6.66
C GLU A 51 -22.40 -8.05 5.78
N ASN A 52 -22.49 -7.53 4.56
CA ASN A 52 -23.60 -7.77 3.64
C ASN A 52 -23.34 -8.93 2.65
N PHE A 53 -22.11 -9.13 2.22
CA PHE A 53 -21.74 -10.10 1.19
C PHE A 53 -20.88 -11.25 1.71
N GLY A 54 -20.38 -11.17 2.95
CA GLY A 54 -19.32 -12.03 3.44
C GLY A 54 -17.93 -11.54 2.98
N ALA A 55 -16.88 -11.95 3.72
CA ALA A 55 -15.52 -11.43 3.51
C ALA A 55 -14.95 -11.77 2.12
N THR A 56 -15.10 -13.01 1.66
CA THR A 56 -14.51 -13.47 0.38
C THR A 56 -15.26 -12.93 -0.82
N LEU A 57 -16.61 -12.98 -0.82
CA LEU A 57 -17.43 -12.46 -1.91
C LEU A 57 -17.32 -10.94 -1.98
N GLY A 58 -17.42 -10.24 -0.84
CA GLY A 58 -17.31 -8.80 -0.78
C GLY A 58 -15.97 -8.31 -1.35
N SER A 59 -14.86 -8.94 -0.98
CA SER A 59 -13.54 -8.64 -1.54
C SER A 59 -13.50 -8.89 -3.06
N ALA A 60 -13.98 -10.04 -3.53
CA ALA A 60 -14.01 -10.36 -4.96
C ALA A 60 -14.82 -9.33 -5.76
N LEU A 61 -15.99 -8.89 -5.24
CA LEU A 61 -16.82 -7.86 -5.87
C LEU A 61 -16.11 -6.50 -5.93
N ILE A 62 -15.50 -6.06 -4.82
CA ILE A 62 -14.76 -4.78 -4.75
C ILE A 62 -13.65 -4.76 -5.81
N TYR A 63 -12.83 -5.81 -5.88
CA TYR A 63 -11.72 -5.88 -6.85
C TYR A 63 -12.20 -6.07 -8.28
N THR A 64 -13.35 -6.73 -8.51
CA THR A 64 -13.96 -6.83 -9.83
C THR A 64 -14.43 -5.46 -10.31
N VAL A 65 -15.22 -4.75 -9.50
CA VAL A 65 -15.72 -3.41 -9.85
C VAL A 65 -14.56 -2.43 -9.99
N GLY A 66 -13.60 -2.44 -9.05
CA GLY A 66 -12.39 -1.60 -9.11
C GLY A 66 -11.54 -1.88 -10.34
N GLY A 67 -11.37 -3.16 -10.73
CA GLY A 67 -10.68 -3.55 -11.95
C GLY A 67 -11.37 -3.04 -13.21
N ILE A 68 -12.70 -3.15 -13.28
CA ILE A 68 -13.48 -2.59 -14.38
C ILE A 68 -13.31 -1.07 -14.46
N LEU A 69 -13.44 -0.37 -13.33
CA LEU A 69 -13.24 1.09 -13.27
C LEU A 69 -11.83 1.47 -13.73
N LEU A 70 -10.79 0.79 -13.23
CA LEU A 70 -9.42 1.05 -13.66
C LEU A 70 -9.23 0.85 -15.16
N LEU A 71 -9.77 -0.23 -15.73
CA LEU A 71 -9.67 -0.51 -17.16
C LEU A 71 -10.43 0.51 -18.02
N MET A 72 -11.54 1.06 -17.53
CA MET A 72 -12.30 2.10 -18.21
C MET A 72 -11.54 3.44 -18.28
N PHE A 73 -10.89 3.83 -17.18
CA PHE A 73 -10.20 5.12 -17.07
C PHE A 73 -8.72 5.06 -17.44
N ARG A 74 -8.10 3.86 -17.33
CA ARG A 74 -6.67 3.70 -17.53
C ARG A 74 -6.38 2.36 -18.20
N ARG A 75 -6.19 2.40 -19.52
CA ARG A 75 -5.83 1.21 -20.27
C ARG A 75 -4.46 0.68 -19.81
N PRO A 76 -4.30 -0.63 -19.58
CA PRO A 76 -3.00 -1.21 -19.28
C PRO A 76 -2.07 -1.04 -20.48
N ALA A 77 -0.77 -0.88 -20.20
CA ALA A 77 0.23 -0.98 -21.24
C ALA A 77 0.19 -2.37 -21.90
N PRO A 78 0.55 -2.51 -23.18
CA PRO A 78 0.66 -3.81 -23.82
C PRO A 78 1.61 -4.72 -23.06
N ILE A 79 1.24 -5.99 -22.87
CA ILE A 79 2.03 -6.97 -22.09
C ILE A 79 3.50 -7.05 -22.56
N ARG A 80 3.75 -6.85 -23.85
CA ARG A 80 5.10 -6.83 -24.44
C ARG A 80 6.01 -5.70 -23.90
N GLU A 81 5.42 -4.64 -23.37
CA GLU A 81 6.16 -3.49 -22.81
C GLU A 81 6.57 -3.74 -21.36
N PHE A 82 5.96 -4.74 -20.71
CA PHE A 82 6.32 -5.08 -19.33
C PHE A 82 7.67 -5.78 -19.27
N PRO A 83 8.61 -5.29 -18.46
CA PRO A 83 9.79 -6.05 -18.11
C PRO A 83 9.37 -7.38 -17.47
N LYS A 84 9.90 -8.51 -17.95
CA LYS A 84 9.51 -9.86 -17.48
C LYS A 84 9.58 -10.01 -15.95
N LYS A 85 10.61 -9.43 -15.32
CA LYS A 85 10.76 -9.45 -13.85
C LYS A 85 9.60 -8.71 -13.16
N TYR A 86 9.21 -7.56 -13.68
CA TYR A 86 8.11 -6.79 -13.11
C TYR A 86 6.76 -7.48 -13.33
N LEU A 87 6.53 -8.00 -14.53
CA LEU A 87 5.29 -8.71 -14.84
C LEU A 87 5.09 -9.92 -13.91
N ILE A 88 6.13 -10.72 -13.70
CA ILE A 88 6.03 -11.95 -12.89
C ILE A 88 6.18 -11.63 -11.40
N ILE A 89 7.31 -11.05 -10.99
CA ILE A 89 7.60 -10.83 -9.55
C ILE A 89 6.70 -9.73 -9.00
N GLY A 90 6.58 -8.60 -9.71
CA GLY A 90 5.72 -7.51 -9.29
C GLY A 90 4.25 -7.92 -9.24
N GLY A 91 3.77 -8.63 -10.27
CA GLY A 91 2.41 -9.16 -10.32
C GLY A 91 2.13 -10.15 -9.19
N LEU A 92 3.04 -11.11 -8.95
CA LEU A 92 2.90 -12.08 -7.86
C LEU A 92 2.90 -11.40 -6.49
N LEU A 93 3.80 -10.44 -6.24
CA LEU A 93 3.84 -9.70 -4.98
C LEU A 93 2.56 -8.92 -4.74
N PHE A 94 2.04 -8.27 -5.79
CA PHE A 94 0.80 -7.49 -5.70
C PHE A 94 -0.40 -8.40 -5.41
N VAL A 95 -0.60 -9.45 -6.21
CA VAL A 95 -1.72 -10.40 -6.03
C VAL A 95 -1.61 -11.13 -4.69
N PHE A 96 -0.40 -11.54 -4.30
CA PHE A 96 -0.17 -12.20 -3.02
C PHE A 96 -0.53 -11.29 -1.84
N TYR A 97 -0.10 -10.03 -1.86
CA TYR A 97 -0.44 -9.08 -0.79
C TYR A 97 -1.95 -8.94 -0.61
N GLU A 98 -2.65 -8.62 -1.69
CA GLU A 98 -4.09 -8.37 -1.65
C GLU A 98 -4.89 -9.60 -1.23
N SER A 99 -4.50 -10.76 -1.74
CA SER A 99 -5.12 -12.03 -1.36
C SER A 99 -4.80 -12.39 0.10
N SER A 100 -3.56 -12.14 0.55
CA SER A 100 -3.13 -12.43 1.92
C SER A 100 -3.87 -11.58 2.95
N ILE A 101 -4.04 -10.28 2.71
CA ILE A 101 -4.77 -9.43 3.66
C ILE A 101 -6.26 -9.79 3.70
N SER A 102 -6.88 -10.07 2.56
CA SER A 102 -8.26 -10.52 2.49
C SER A 102 -8.48 -11.84 3.25
N LEU A 103 -7.58 -12.82 3.04
CA LEU A 103 -7.64 -14.10 3.75
C LEU A 103 -7.34 -13.93 5.24
N SER A 104 -6.36 -13.13 5.61
CA SER A 104 -5.98 -12.93 7.01
C SER A 104 -7.14 -12.35 7.83
N LEU A 105 -7.86 -11.37 7.28
CA LEU A 105 -9.04 -10.80 7.92
C LEU A 105 -10.22 -11.79 7.94
N GLY A 106 -10.42 -12.54 6.88
CA GLY A 106 -11.48 -13.54 6.78
C GLY A 106 -11.29 -14.78 7.69
N LEU A 107 -10.04 -15.12 8.03
CA LEU A 107 -9.69 -16.22 8.92
C LEU A 107 -9.56 -15.79 10.39
N ALA A 108 -9.63 -14.48 10.68
CA ALA A 108 -9.69 -13.98 12.05
C ALA A 108 -10.99 -14.41 12.70
N SER A 109 -10.89 -15.11 13.84
CA SER A 109 -12.03 -15.78 14.48
C SER A 109 -12.88 -14.85 15.37
N THR A 110 -12.36 -13.68 15.73
CA THR A 110 -13.02 -12.69 16.59
C THR A 110 -12.73 -11.27 16.10
N ASP A 111 -13.54 -10.29 16.53
CA ASP A 111 -13.28 -8.87 16.25
C ASP A 111 -11.91 -8.44 16.81
N ALA A 112 -11.54 -8.93 18.00
CA ALA A 112 -10.23 -8.65 18.60
C ALA A 112 -9.09 -9.18 17.72
N SER A 113 -9.16 -10.41 17.25
CA SER A 113 -8.15 -11.00 16.37
C SER A 113 -8.09 -10.30 15.01
N SER A 114 -9.20 -9.75 14.50
CA SER A 114 -9.22 -8.95 13.28
C SER A 114 -8.45 -7.63 13.45
N VAL A 115 -8.59 -6.98 14.61
CA VAL A 115 -7.81 -5.78 14.98
C VAL A 115 -6.32 -6.12 15.09
N GLU A 116 -5.96 -7.22 15.76
CA GLU A 116 -4.59 -7.69 15.91
C GLU A 116 -3.93 -8.00 14.55
N VAL A 117 -4.64 -8.70 13.67
CA VAL A 117 -4.21 -8.99 12.29
C VAL A 117 -4.01 -7.69 11.49
N SER A 118 -4.90 -6.72 11.66
CA SER A 118 -4.76 -5.39 11.04
C SER A 118 -3.50 -4.67 11.53
N LEU A 119 -3.19 -4.76 12.83
CA LEU A 119 -1.96 -4.20 13.40
C LEU A 119 -0.71 -4.83 12.78
N VAL A 120 -0.70 -6.15 12.60
CA VAL A 120 0.40 -6.84 11.94
C VAL A 120 0.54 -6.36 10.49
N ASN A 121 -0.57 -6.23 9.76
CA ASN A 121 -0.53 -5.67 8.41
C ASN A 121 0.02 -4.24 8.41
N TYR A 122 -0.35 -3.39 9.36
CA TYR A 122 0.15 -2.01 9.46
C TYR A 122 1.65 -1.87 9.80
N LEU A 123 2.40 -2.97 9.86
CA LEU A 123 3.86 -2.92 9.84
C LEU A 123 4.44 -2.55 8.45
N TRP A 124 3.65 -2.60 7.37
CA TRP A 124 4.12 -2.31 6.02
C TRP A 124 4.78 -0.92 5.86
N PRO A 125 4.33 0.19 6.49
CA PRO A 125 5.04 1.46 6.39
C PRO A 125 6.43 1.40 7.00
N THR A 126 6.56 0.73 8.15
CA THR A 126 7.86 0.52 8.80
C THR A 126 8.81 -0.29 7.93
N MET A 127 8.32 -1.41 7.38
CA MET A 127 9.09 -2.24 6.45
C MET A 127 9.52 -1.45 5.21
N MET A 128 8.62 -0.63 4.64
CA MET A 128 8.94 0.23 3.50
C MET A 128 10.03 1.26 3.81
N VAL A 129 9.95 1.94 4.96
CA VAL A 129 10.97 2.92 5.39
C VAL A 129 12.32 2.23 5.56
N LEU A 130 12.36 1.07 6.21
CA LEU A 130 13.59 0.31 6.44
C LEU A 130 14.18 -0.22 5.13
N LEU A 131 13.35 -0.79 4.25
CA LEU A 131 13.80 -1.28 2.94
C LEU A 131 14.28 -0.14 2.06
N SER A 132 13.54 0.97 2.00
CA SER A 132 13.93 2.16 1.22
C SER A 132 15.26 2.73 1.71
N ALA A 133 15.49 2.77 3.02
CA ALA A 133 16.77 3.17 3.60
C ALA A 133 17.89 2.17 3.25
N GLY A 134 17.61 0.86 3.29
CA GLY A 134 18.55 -0.21 2.97
C GLY A 134 19.07 -0.15 1.53
N VAL A 135 18.19 0.19 0.56
CA VAL A 135 18.57 0.31 -0.86
C VAL A 135 19.16 1.68 -1.24
N SER A 136 19.17 2.64 -0.32
CA SER A 136 19.56 4.03 -0.61
C SER A 136 21.06 4.26 -0.83
N HIS A 137 21.91 3.24 -0.67
CA HIS A 137 23.39 3.33 -0.72
C HIS A 137 24.02 4.34 0.25
N ARG A 138 23.25 4.90 1.21
CA ARG A 138 23.76 5.85 2.22
C ARG A 138 24.26 5.06 3.43
N LYS A 139 25.49 5.39 3.89
CA LYS A 139 26.07 4.76 5.10
C LYS A 139 25.13 4.97 6.30
N HIS A 140 24.85 3.89 7.00
CA HIS A 140 24.02 3.86 8.20
C HIS A 140 22.57 4.39 8.01
N ALA A 141 22.03 4.41 6.78
CA ALA A 141 20.69 4.93 6.52
C ALA A 141 19.63 4.21 7.36
N VAL A 142 19.69 2.89 7.44
CA VAL A 142 18.76 2.07 8.24
C VAL A 142 18.83 2.45 9.72
N VAL A 143 20.04 2.55 10.29
CA VAL A 143 20.22 2.91 11.71
C VAL A 143 19.69 4.31 12.01
N LYS A 144 19.83 5.23 11.06
CA LYS A 144 19.34 6.61 11.22
C LYS A 144 17.80 6.72 11.21
N VAL A 145 17.11 5.91 10.41
CA VAL A 145 15.64 5.94 10.34
C VAL A 145 14.98 5.05 11.42
N LEU A 146 15.73 4.16 12.05
CA LEU A 146 15.21 3.20 13.02
C LEU A 146 14.49 3.85 14.22
N PRO A 147 15.02 4.91 14.86
CA PRO A 147 14.33 5.57 15.99
C PRO A 147 12.96 6.12 15.59
N GLY A 148 12.89 6.81 14.45
CA GLY A 148 11.62 7.34 13.95
C GLY A 148 10.64 6.23 13.53
N ALA A 149 11.13 5.14 12.97
CA ALA A 149 10.32 3.98 12.63
C ALA A 149 9.74 3.29 13.89
N ILE A 150 10.52 3.14 14.95
CA ILE A 150 10.06 2.58 16.23
C ILE A 150 8.97 3.47 16.83
N VAL A 151 9.21 4.79 16.92
CA VAL A 151 8.23 5.74 17.47
C VAL A 151 6.93 5.73 16.66
N ALA A 152 7.03 5.78 15.32
CA ALA A 152 5.84 5.74 14.46
C ALA A 152 5.07 4.42 14.60
N THR A 153 5.78 3.28 14.66
CA THR A 153 5.15 1.96 14.84
C THR A 153 4.46 1.84 16.20
N ALA A 154 5.08 2.31 17.27
CA ALA A 154 4.46 2.38 18.59
C ALA A 154 3.20 3.25 18.58
N GLY A 155 3.24 4.36 17.83
CA GLY A 155 2.07 5.22 17.59
C GLY A 155 0.94 4.49 16.85
N VAL A 156 1.26 3.71 15.83
CA VAL A 156 0.27 2.89 15.09
C VAL A 156 -0.39 1.87 16.03
N VAL A 157 0.43 1.15 16.80
CA VAL A 157 -0.06 0.16 17.78
C VAL A 157 -1.01 0.81 18.79
N LEU A 158 -0.64 1.99 19.31
CA LEU A 158 -1.47 2.72 20.27
C LEU A 158 -2.73 3.30 19.64
N THR A 159 -2.66 3.78 18.39
CA THR A 159 -3.81 4.33 17.65
C THR A 159 -4.87 3.26 17.40
N VAL A 160 -4.47 2.14 16.83
CA VAL A 160 -5.39 1.07 16.41
C VAL A 160 -5.77 0.20 17.59
N GLY A 161 -4.80 -0.25 18.37
CA GLY A 161 -5.00 -1.16 19.49
C GLY A 161 -5.59 -0.49 20.71
N GLY A 162 -5.18 0.74 21.03
CA GLY A 162 -5.68 1.47 22.19
C GLY A 162 -7.16 1.85 22.11
N ASN A 163 -7.68 2.08 20.90
CA ASN A 163 -9.12 2.36 20.71
C ASN A 163 -9.97 1.09 20.76
N SER A 164 -9.38 -0.06 20.48
CA SER A 164 -10.04 -1.37 20.45
C SER A 164 -9.92 -2.15 21.77
N GLY A 165 -9.21 -1.61 22.77
CA GLY A 165 -8.95 -2.31 24.03
C GLY A 165 -8.02 -3.52 23.87
N LEU A 166 -6.94 -3.38 23.11
CA LEU A 166 -5.99 -4.45 22.83
C LEU A 166 -5.43 -5.07 24.14
N ASP A 167 -5.69 -6.35 24.33
CA ASP A 167 -5.12 -7.17 25.39
C ASP A 167 -3.95 -8.00 24.82
N TRP A 168 -2.74 -7.67 25.23
CA TRP A 168 -1.52 -8.36 24.76
C TRP A 168 -1.45 -9.82 25.16
N HIS A 169 -2.00 -10.18 26.32
CA HIS A 169 -2.01 -11.57 26.76
C HIS A 169 -2.98 -12.39 25.91
N ALA A 170 -4.18 -11.86 25.65
CA ALA A 170 -5.14 -12.49 24.77
C ALA A 170 -4.60 -12.57 23.33
N ALA A 171 -3.91 -11.54 22.83
CA ALA A 171 -3.31 -11.54 21.49
C ALA A 171 -2.29 -12.68 21.32
N VAL A 172 -1.42 -12.93 22.30
CA VAL A 172 -0.49 -14.07 22.27
C VAL A 172 -1.24 -15.40 22.24
N GLN A 173 -2.32 -15.55 23.00
CA GLN A 173 -3.16 -16.75 22.96
C GLN A 173 -3.86 -16.94 21.61
N HIS A 174 -4.39 -15.86 21.01
CA HIS A 174 -5.01 -15.90 19.70
C HIS A 174 -3.99 -16.33 18.61
N ILE A 175 -2.77 -15.78 18.65
CA ILE A 175 -1.70 -16.17 17.72
C ILE A 175 -1.34 -17.66 17.91
N ALA A 176 -1.24 -18.14 19.15
CA ALA A 176 -0.92 -19.54 19.43
C ALA A 176 -2.03 -20.49 18.96
N ALA A 177 -3.29 -20.09 19.12
CA ALA A 177 -4.46 -20.89 18.72
C ALA A 177 -4.67 -20.91 17.19
N ASN A 178 -4.44 -19.79 16.51
CA ASN A 178 -4.61 -19.65 15.05
C ASN A 178 -3.53 -18.75 14.45
N PRO A 179 -2.32 -19.25 14.16
CA PRO A 179 -1.19 -18.44 13.69
C PRO A 179 -1.33 -18.00 12.22
N LEU A 180 -2.15 -18.69 11.42
CA LEU A 180 -2.21 -18.50 9.96
C LEU A 180 -2.62 -17.06 9.55
N PRO A 181 -3.66 -16.43 10.13
CA PRO A 181 -4.02 -15.05 9.81
C PRO A 181 -2.88 -14.06 10.03
N TYR A 182 -2.16 -14.21 11.15
CA TYR A 182 -1.03 -13.32 11.49
C TYR A 182 0.16 -13.52 10.55
N ALA A 183 0.47 -14.77 10.20
CA ALA A 183 1.51 -15.09 9.23
C ALA A 183 1.19 -14.53 7.84
N LEU A 184 -0.06 -14.64 7.37
CA LEU A 184 -0.52 -14.07 6.13
C LEU A 184 -0.45 -12.54 6.14
N ALA A 185 -0.89 -11.89 7.22
CA ALA A 185 -0.82 -10.43 7.37
C ALA A 185 0.63 -9.94 7.33
N PHE A 186 1.54 -10.61 8.03
CA PHE A 186 2.96 -10.26 8.04
C PHE A 186 3.62 -10.47 6.67
N ALA A 187 3.41 -11.64 6.06
CA ALA A 187 3.96 -11.96 4.75
C ALA A 187 3.39 -11.02 3.67
N GLY A 188 2.11 -10.67 3.76
CA GLY A 188 1.47 -9.69 2.91
C GLY A 188 2.10 -8.30 3.07
N ALA A 189 2.25 -7.81 4.30
CA ALA A 189 2.89 -6.53 4.58
C ALA A 189 4.33 -6.46 4.03
N LEU A 190 5.09 -7.56 4.15
CA LEU A 190 6.42 -7.66 3.58
C LEU A 190 6.38 -7.64 2.04
N ALA A 191 5.48 -8.43 1.43
CA ALA A 191 5.33 -8.48 -0.02
C ALA A 191 4.96 -7.11 -0.61
N TRP A 192 4.03 -6.39 0.03
CA TRP A 192 3.68 -5.03 -0.34
C TRP A 192 4.86 -4.06 -0.25
N SER A 193 5.61 -4.12 0.84
CA SER A 193 6.77 -3.27 1.06
C SER A 193 7.86 -3.51 0.02
N VAL A 194 8.12 -4.77 -0.32
CA VAL A 194 9.06 -5.16 -1.39
C VAL A 194 8.53 -4.68 -2.74
N TYR A 195 7.26 -4.93 -3.06
CA TYR A 195 6.64 -4.44 -4.29
C TYR A 195 6.84 -2.92 -4.44
N ALA A 196 6.42 -2.15 -3.44
CA ALA A 196 6.45 -0.70 -3.51
C ALA A 196 7.87 -0.13 -3.68
N VAL A 197 8.85 -0.64 -2.92
CA VAL A 197 10.23 -0.14 -2.93
C VAL A 197 10.96 -0.52 -4.23
N PHE A 198 10.73 -1.73 -4.76
CA PHE A 198 11.46 -2.22 -5.93
C PHE A 198 10.74 -1.98 -7.26
N THR A 199 9.46 -1.63 -7.27
CA THR A 199 8.71 -1.34 -8.50
C THR A 199 9.39 -0.28 -9.37
N PRO A 200 9.90 0.87 -8.88
CA PRO A 200 10.57 1.84 -9.74
C PRO A 200 11.74 1.27 -10.54
N ALA A 201 12.51 0.37 -9.91
CA ALA A 201 13.67 -0.26 -10.55
C ALA A 201 13.28 -1.42 -11.49
N MET A 202 12.20 -2.16 -11.16
CA MET A 202 11.78 -3.34 -11.94
C MET A 202 10.90 -2.99 -13.13
N SER A 203 10.06 -1.95 -13.00
CA SER A 203 9.02 -1.62 -13.98
C SER A 203 9.53 -0.83 -15.18
N HIS A 204 10.71 -0.20 -15.07
CA HIS A 204 11.25 0.74 -16.07
C HIS A 204 10.22 1.82 -16.46
N GLY A 205 9.39 2.25 -15.50
CA GLY A 205 8.36 3.28 -15.70
C GLY A 205 7.00 2.75 -16.19
N VAL A 206 6.87 1.45 -16.45
CA VAL A 206 5.59 0.83 -16.82
C VAL A 206 4.73 0.67 -15.57
N ASP A 207 3.49 1.15 -15.61
CA ASP A 207 2.54 0.98 -14.51
C ASP A 207 1.76 -0.33 -14.66
N GLY A 208 1.90 -1.21 -13.68
CA GLY A 208 1.22 -2.51 -13.64
C GLY A 208 -0.15 -2.49 -12.99
N THR A 209 -0.57 -1.39 -12.35
CA THR A 209 -1.79 -1.36 -11.53
C THR A 209 -3.03 -1.83 -12.29
N SER A 210 -3.24 -1.30 -13.51
CA SER A 210 -4.41 -1.66 -14.33
C SER A 210 -4.40 -3.12 -14.82
N LEU A 211 -3.24 -3.78 -14.83
CA LEU A 211 -3.12 -5.20 -15.19
C LEU A 211 -3.24 -6.09 -13.96
N PHE A 212 -2.55 -5.75 -12.87
CA PHE A 212 -2.47 -6.60 -11.68
C PHE A 212 -3.77 -6.59 -10.87
N PHE A 213 -4.49 -5.47 -10.86
CA PHE A 213 -5.73 -5.34 -10.10
C PHE A 213 -6.82 -6.34 -10.54
N PRO A 214 -7.12 -6.52 -11.86
CA PRO A 214 -7.99 -7.61 -12.32
C PRO A 214 -7.47 -9.01 -11.95
N CYS A 215 -6.14 -9.22 -11.91
CA CYS A 215 -5.59 -10.50 -11.47
C CYS A 215 -5.89 -10.79 -10.00
N VAL A 216 -5.93 -9.76 -9.15
CA VAL A 216 -6.42 -9.90 -7.76
C VAL A 216 -7.87 -10.33 -7.73
N ALA A 217 -8.75 -9.72 -8.55
CA ALA A 217 -10.14 -10.12 -8.63
C ALA A 217 -10.27 -11.61 -8.97
N VAL A 218 -9.53 -12.08 -9.98
CA VAL A 218 -9.52 -13.51 -10.36
C VAL A 218 -9.08 -14.39 -9.20
N ALA A 219 -7.98 -14.03 -8.50
CA ALA A 219 -7.49 -14.77 -7.35
C ALA A 219 -8.53 -14.82 -6.21
N LEU A 220 -9.19 -13.71 -5.92
CA LEU A 220 -10.21 -13.63 -4.88
C LEU A 220 -11.49 -14.43 -5.25
N TRP A 221 -11.87 -14.47 -6.52
CA TRP A 221 -12.95 -15.35 -6.97
C TRP A 221 -12.59 -16.82 -6.81
N ILE A 222 -11.35 -17.21 -7.13
CA ILE A 222 -10.87 -18.59 -6.90
C ILE A 222 -10.94 -18.91 -5.40
N ILE A 223 -10.48 -18.01 -4.54
CA ILE A 223 -10.55 -18.18 -3.08
C ILE A 223 -11.99 -18.27 -2.60
N HIS A 224 -12.89 -17.43 -3.11
CA HIS A 224 -14.30 -17.48 -2.74
C HIS A 224 -14.93 -18.83 -3.10
N PHE A 225 -14.78 -19.31 -4.33
CA PHE A 225 -15.30 -20.62 -4.72
C PHE A 225 -14.65 -21.77 -3.97
N ALA A 226 -13.34 -21.71 -3.71
CA ALA A 226 -12.63 -22.71 -2.94
C ALA A 226 -13.04 -22.75 -1.45
N SER A 227 -13.52 -21.62 -0.90
CA SER A 227 -13.99 -21.54 0.49
C SER A 227 -15.35 -22.25 0.71
N GLY A 228 -16.04 -22.62 -0.35
CA GLY A 228 -17.39 -23.20 -0.29
C GLY A 228 -18.47 -22.20 0.17
N GLN A 229 -18.14 -20.93 0.32
CA GLN A 229 -19.12 -19.90 0.66
C GLN A 229 -19.98 -19.56 -0.57
N GLY A 230 -21.30 -19.48 -0.36
CA GLY A 230 -22.23 -19.10 -1.40
C GLY A 230 -22.57 -17.60 -1.39
N TRP A 231 -23.56 -17.25 -2.19
CA TRP A 231 -24.18 -15.92 -2.15
C TRP A 231 -25.00 -15.76 -0.84
N PRO A 232 -25.18 -14.50 -0.37
CA PRO A 232 -26.05 -14.23 0.76
C PRO A 232 -27.45 -14.82 0.54
N ALA A 233 -28.04 -15.39 1.60
CA ALA A 233 -29.39 -15.99 1.53
C ALA A 233 -30.45 -14.94 1.18
N GLU A 234 -30.28 -13.71 1.71
CA GLU A 234 -31.12 -12.57 1.36
C GLU A 234 -30.40 -11.65 0.36
N PRO A 235 -31.11 -11.07 -0.62
CA PRO A 235 -30.51 -10.18 -1.60
C PRO A 235 -29.99 -8.92 -0.91
N PRO A 236 -28.71 -8.55 -1.11
CA PRO A 236 -28.14 -7.36 -0.52
C PRO A 236 -28.86 -6.08 -0.97
N SER A 237 -28.97 -5.11 -0.07
CA SER A 237 -29.63 -3.85 -0.32
C SER A 237 -28.91 -2.99 -1.37
N LEU A 238 -29.61 -2.03 -1.99
CA LEU A 238 -29.00 -1.07 -2.90
C LEU A 238 -27.87 -0.28 -2.23
N VAL A 239 -28.00 -0.01 -0.94
CA VAL A 239 -26.96 0.67 -0.14
C VAL A 239 -25.71 -0.18 -0.04
N ALA A 240 -25.84 -1.51 0.15
CA ALA A 240 -24.70 -2.42 0.16
C ALA A 240 -23.93 -2.40 -1.18
N TRP A 241 -24.65 -2.40 -2.31
CA TRP A 241 -24.04 -2.26 -3.64
C TRP A 241 -23.35 -0.91 -3.85
N LEU A 242 -23.93 0.18 -3.31
CA LEU A 242 -23.31 1.49 -3.35
C LEU A 242 -21.96 1.48 -2.57
N PHE A 243 -21.91 0.79 -1.42
CA PHE A 243 -20.66 0.65 -0.68
C PHE A 243 -19.61 -0.21 -1.43
N VAL A 244 -20.03 -1.21 -2.22
CA VAL A 244 -19.10 -1.92 -3.14
C VAL A 244 -18.49 -0.94 -4.13
N LEU A 245 -19.31 -0.06 -4.73
CA LEU A 245 -18.82 0.94 -5.70
C LEU A 245 -17.87 1.95 -5.05
N ILE A 246 -18.24 2.47 -3.87
CA ILE A 246 -17.41 3.44 -3.13
C ILE A 246 -16.07 2.78 -2.73
N ALA A 247 -16.09 1.57 -2.17
CA ALA A 247 -14.90 0.83 -1.80
C ALA A 247 -14.01 0.56 -3.03
N ALA A 248 -14.60 0.10 -4.13
CA ALA A 248 -13.90 -0.17 -5.37
C ALA A 248 -13.23 1.10 -5.95
N ALA A 249 -13.93 2.23 -5.94
CA ALA A 249 -13.39 3.50 -6.41
C ALA A 249 -12.28 4.02 -5.48
N ALA A 250 -12.44 3.92 -4.16
CA ALA A 250 -11.43 4.34 -3.20
C ALA A 250 -10.16 3.47 -3.28
N ILE A 251 -10.32 2.16 -3.35
CA ILE A 251 -9.20 1.22 -3.44
C ILE A 251 -8.51 1.32 -4.80
N GLY A 252 -9.24 1.17 -5.90
CA GLY A 252 -8.69 1.25 -7.25
C GLY A 252 -8.08 2.62 -7.56
N GLY A 253 -8.75 3.71 -7.18
CA GLY A 253 -8.23 5.08 -7.30
C GLY A 253 -6.97 5.30 -6.45
N GLY A 254 -6.95 4.76 -5.22
CA GLY A 254 -5.79 4.78 -4.34
C GLY A 254 -4.59 4.09 -4.99
N TYR A 255 -4.76 2.88 -5.54
CA TYR A 255 -3.69 2.17 -6.23
C TYR A 255 -3.21 2.87 -7.50
N ALA A 256 -4.11 3.50 -8.27
CA ALA A 256 -3.72 4.30 -9.42
C ALA A 256 -2.86 5.51 -9.02
N CYS A 257 -3.24 6.23 -7.95
CA CYS A 257 -2.48 7.34 -7.40
C CYS A 257 -1.13 6.89 -6.84
N TRP A 258 -1.12 5.78 -6.09
CA TRP A 258 0.10 5.21 -5.51
C TRP A 258 1.08 4.76 -6.58
N GLY A 259 0.62 3.97 -7.56
CA GLY A 259 1.43 3.51 -8.69
C GLY A 259 2.11 4.66 -9.42
N TYR A 260 1.37 5.73 -9.71
CA TYR A 260 1.93 6.93 -10.31
C TYR A 260 2.96 7.61 -9.38
N GLY A 261 2.65 7.68 -8.09
CA GLY A 261 3.52 8.28 -7.08
C GLY A 261 4.86 7.57 -6.91
N ILE A 262 4.87 6.22 -6.84
CA ILE A 262 6.10 5.45 -6.68
C ILE A 262 6.97 5.42 -7.94
N LEU A 263 6.36 5.56 -9.13
CA LEU A 263 7.08 5.58 -10.40
C LEU A 263 7.71 6.93 -10.71
N HIS A 264 7.04 8.03 -10.38
CA HIS A 264 7.43 9.38 -10.82
C HIS A 264 7.71 10.35 -9.67
N GLY A 265 7.34 9.98 -8.44
CA GLY A 265 7.50 10.78 -7.23
C GLY A 265 8.65 10.30 -6.33
N SER A 266 8.62 10.77 -5.08
CA SER A 266 9.59 10.38 -4.06
C SER A 266 9.09 9.19 -3.25
N MET A 267 9.62 7.99 -3.51
CA MET A 267 9.32 6.79 -2.75
C MET A 267 9.59 6.97 -1.25
N GLU A 268 10.70 7.66 -0.90
CA GLU A 268 11.09 7.93 0.48
C GLU A 268 10.02 8.76 1.23
N ARG A 269 9.50 9.82 0.58
CA ARG A 269 8.43 10.66 1.16
C ARG A 269 7.11 9.91 1.27
N LEU A 270 6.77 9.10 0.26
CA LEU A 270 5.57 8.28 0.27
C LEU A 270 5.63 7.22 1.39
N ALA A 271 6.78 6.57 1.57
CA ALA A 271 6.98 5.59 2.64
C ALA A 271 6.82 6.22 4.03
N ILE A 272 7.38 7.40 4.26
CA ILE A 272 7.23 8.12 5.54
C ILE A 272 5.78 8.56 5.75
N ALA A 273 5.15 9.14 4.73
CA ALA A 273 3.78 9.61 4.81
C ALA A 273 2.76 8.48 5.01
N SER A 274 3.09 7.26 4.57
CA SER A 274 2.21 6.11 4.70
C SER A 274 1.93 5.69 6.15
N TYR A 275 2.74 6.13 7.12
CA TYR A 275 2.41 5.99 8.54
C TYR A 275 1.11 6.71 8.94
N ALA A 276 0.67 7.72 8.17
CA ALA A 276 -0.62 8.36 8.40
C ALA A 276 -1.82 7.44 8.06
N THR A 277 -1.63 6.42 7.21
CA THR A 277 -2.74 5.56 6.77
C THR A 277 -3.50 4.90 7.93
N PRO A 278 -2.87 4.20 8.89
CA PRO A 278 -3.60 3.61 10.01
C PRO A 278 -4.30 4.64 10.89
N VAL A 279 -3.69 5.80 11.11
CA VAL A 279 -4.31 6.89 11.90
C VAL A 279 -5.57 7.44 11.21
N LEU A 280 -5.43 7.78 9.94
CA LEU A 280 -6.54 8.32 9.14
C LEU A 280 -7.64 7.27 8.94
N SER A 281 -7.26 6.00 8.73
CA SER A 281 -8.22 4.90 8.55
C SER A 281 -9.02 4.63 9.82
N THR A 282 -8.38 4.61 11.00
CA THR A 282 -9.07 4.45 12.27
C THR A 282 -9.98 5.65 12.56
N GLY A 283 -9.50 6.86 12.29
CA GLY A 283 -10.31 8.08 12.43
C GLY A 283 -11.52 8.11 11.50
N ALA A 284 -11.33 7.79 10.23
CA ALA A 284 -12.42 7.73 9.26
C ALA A 284 -13.45 6.64 9.61
N SER A 285 -12.99 5.45 10.03
CA SER A 285 -13.88 4.38 10.48
C SER A 285 -14.68 4.79 11.72
N ALA A 286 -14.05 5.48 12.68
CA ALA A 286 -14.75 5.97 13.86
C ALA A 286 -15.84 6.98 13.50
N VAL A 287 -15.57 7.91 12.57
CA VAL A 287 -16.59 8.86 12.08
C VAL A 287 -17.73 8.14 11.35
N LEU A 288 -17.41 7.19 10.46
CA LEU A 288 -18.41 6.44 9.70
C LEU A 288 -19.31 5.57 10.59
N LEU A 289 -18.75 5.03 11.66
CA LEU A 289 -19.47 4.16 12.60
C LEU A 289 -20.02 4.89 13.81
N GLY A 290 -19.86 6.23 13.91
CA GLY A 290 -20.32 7.03 15.04
C GLY A 290 -19.62 6.74 16.36
N LEU A 291 -18.36 6.29 16.33
CA LEU A 291 -17.57 5.93 17.50
C LEU A 291 -16.76 7.11 18.02
N ALA A 292 -16.68 7.25 19.35
CA ALA A 292 -15.81 8.24 19.97
C ALA A 292 -14.33 7.80 19.90
N LEU A 293 -13.43 8.73 19.56
CA LEU A 293 -12.00 8.48 19.57
C LEU A 293 -11.44 8.61 20.98
N SER A 294 -10.75 7.59 21.45
CA SER A 294 -10.19 7.50 22.79
C SER A 294 -8.92 8.35 22.97
N LEU A 295 -8.53 8.61 24.22
CA LEU A 295 -7.26 9.26 24.51
C LEU A 295 -6.05 8.49 23.93
N PRO A 296 -5.95 7.15 24.04
CA PRO A 296 -4.90 6.38 23.37
C PRO A 296 -4.81 6.63 21.86
N PHE A 297 -5.93 6.79 21.16
CA PHE A 297 -5.94 7.16 19.74
C PHE A 297 -5.15 8.47 19.50
N TRP A 298 -5.46 9.53 20.25
CA TRP A 298 -4.81 10.84 20.07
C TRP A 298 -3.32 10.81 20.44
N CYS A 299 -2.97 10.08 21.50
CA CYS A 299 -1.57 9.86 21.87
C CYS A 299 -0.81 9.09 20.78
N GLY A 300 -1.44 8.05 20.23
CA GLY A 300 -0.87 7.28 19.13
C GLY A 300 -0.70 8.11 17.86
N ALA A 301 -1.70 8.91 17.49
CA ALA A 301 -1.61 9.83 16.36
C ALA A 301 -0.45 10.83 16.49
N LEU A 302 -0.24 11.38 17.69
CA LEU A 302 0.89 12.25 17.98
C LEU A 302 2.24 11.52 17.82
N LEU A 303 2.36 10.29 18.33
CA LEU A 303 3.58 9.49 18.17
C LEU A 303 3.86 9.17 16.70
N VAL A 304 2.82 8.86 15.90
CA VAL A 304 2.98 8.66 14.45
C VAL A 304 3.51 9.93 13.79
N ALA A 305 2.95 11.09 14.12
CA ALA A 305 3.42 12.37 13.59
C ALA A 305 4.88 12.65 13.97
N VAL A 306 5.25 12.46 15.24
CA VAL A 306 6.64 12.64 15.72
C VAL A 306 7.60 11.69 15.02
N GLY A 307 7.29 10.39 14.94
CA GLY A 307 8.12 9.38 14.27
C GLY A 307 8.30 9.67 12.78
N SER A 308 7.23 10.11 12.10
CA SER A 308 7.28 10.50 10.70
C SER A 308 8.15 11.74 10.47
N VAL A 309 8.03 12.76 11.32
CA VAL A 309 8.88 13.96 11.27
C VAL A 309 10.35 13.60 11.51
N LEU A 310 10.65 12.75 12.49
CA LEU A 310 12.01 12.28 12.73
C LEU A 310 12.61 11.61 11.50
N ASN A 311 11.87 10.69 10.86
CA ASN A 311 12.31 10.03 9.65
C ASN A 311 12.49 11.02 8.49
N TYR A 312 11.57 11.99 8.33
CA TYR A 312 11.68 13.01 7.31
C TYR A 312 12.93 13.88 7.49
N LEU A 313 13.23 14.34 8.71
CA LEU A 313 14.40 15.16 9.01
C LEU A 313 15.72 14.41 8.76
N VAL A 314 15.76 13.12 9.09
CA VAL A 314 16.91 12.25 8.79
C VAL A 314 17.11 12.07 7.29
N SER A 315 16.02 11.89 6.56
CA SER A 315 16.03 11.71 5.11
C SER A 315 16.38 13.02 4.36
N ALA A 316 15.95 14.16 4.87
CA ALA A 316 16.21 15.49 4.28
C ALA A 316 17.65 15.99 4.49
N ARG A 317 18.38 15.48 5.49
CA ARG A 317 19.78 15.79 5.70
C ARG A 317 20.65 15.04 4.68
N LYS A 318 20.81 15.67 3.50
CA LYS A 318 21.68 15.19 2.41
C LYS A 318 23.14 15.50 2.68
#